data_4965114df1a77f6f069a03d8ded5c009
#
_entry.id   4965114df1a77f6f069a03d8ded5c009
#
_cell.length_a   1.000
_cell.length_b   1.000
_cell.length_c   1.000
_cell.angle_alpha   90.00
_cell.angle_beta   90.00
_cell.angle_gamma   90.00
#
_symmetry.space_group_name_H-M   'P 1'
#
loop_
_entity.id
_entity.type
_entity.pdbx_description
1 polymer ?
#
loop_
_entity_poly.entity_id
_entity_poly.type
_entity_poly.pdbx_seq_one_letter_code
_entity_poly.pdbx_strand_id
1 'polypeptide(L)'
;FGRFFTGQITAAGKVPPAQVLVIGAGVAGLAAIGTANSLGAVVRAFDTRLEVAEQIESMGGKFLKLDFPQESGGSGDGYAKVMSDEFIAAEMKLFAEQAKEVDIIITTAAIPGKPAPKLITKEMVESMKSGSVIVDLAAATGGNCELTKPGELFVTDNGVKIIGYTDMANRLAGQSSQLYATNLVNLTKLLSPNKDGEITLDFEDVIIRNMTVTRDGEITFPPPPIQVSAQPQQTPSEKAAPAAKPEPKPVPLWKKLAPAVIAAVLVLWVGAVAPAAFLNHFIVFVLACVIGYYVVWNVSHSLHTPLMSVTNAISGIIVVGALLQISQGNGFVTLLAFIAILIAS
;
A
#
# COMPACT_ATOMS: atom_id res chain seq x y z
N PHE A 1 10.65 -9.17 -18.22
CA PHE A 1 9.93 -10.10 -17.34
C PHE A 1 8.88 -10.86 -18.15
N GLY A 2 9.01 -12.16 -18.23
CA GLY A 2 8.26 -13.00 -19.17
C GLY A 2 7.10 -13.79 -18.53
N ARG A 3 6.47 -13.31 -17.45
CA ARG A 3 5.37 -13.99 -16.78
C ARG A 3 4.35 -13.01 -16.19
N PHE A 4 3.19 -13.52 -15.75
CA PHE A 4 2.17 -12.73 -15.07
C PHE A 4 2.61 -12.32 -13.65
N PHE A 5 2.17 -11.16 -13.19
CA PHE A 5 2.32 -10.76 -11.80
C PHE A 5 1.41 -11.59 -10.88
N THR A 6 0.14 -11.73 -11.26
CA THR A 6 -0.83 -12.53 -10.50
C THR A 6 -0.68 -14.03 -10.75
N GLY A 7 -1.03 -14.82 -9.73
CA GLY A 7 -1.17 -16.26 -9.89
C GLY A 7 -2.35 -16.63 -10.78
N GLN A 8 -2.25 -17.76 -11.50
CA GLN A 8 -3.29 -18.28 -12.37
C GLN A 8 -3.54 -19.75 -12.08
N ILE A 9 -4.81 -20.15 -12.13
CA ILE A 9 -5.22 -21.55 -12.08
C ILE A 9 -6.09 -21.81 -13.32
N THR A 10 -5.62 -22.69 -14.18
CA THR A 10 -6.26 -23.02 -15.45
C THR A 10 -6.33 -24.53 -15.61
N ALA A 11 -7.03 -25.02 -16.63
CA ALA A 11 -7.02 -26.43 -17.00
C ALA A 11 -5.61 -26.94 -17.37
N ALA A 12 -4.71 -26.04 -17.81
CA ALA A 12 -3.31 -26.36 -18.11
C ALA A 12 -2.40 -26.41 -16.86
N GLY A 13 -2.93 -26.09 -15.66
CA GLY A 13 -2.19 -26.14 -14.43
C GLY A 13 -2.21 -24.85 -13.63
N LYS A 14 -1.43 -24.82 -12.54
CA LYS A 14 -1.27 -23.68 -11.64
C LYS A 14 0.03 -22.94 -11.91
N VAL A 15 -0.07 -21.63 -12.14
CA VAL A 15 1.07 -20.72 -12.20
C VAL A 15 1.07 -19.87 -10.91
N PRO A 16 2.12 -19.93 -10.08
CA PRO A 16 2.20 -19.12 -8.87
C PRO A 16 2.38 -17.62 -9.22
N PRO A 17 1.99 -16.69 -8.33
CA PRO A 17 2.23 -15.27 -8.53
C PRO A 17 3.72 -14.95 -8.59
N ALA A 18 4.07 -13.85 -9.24
CA ALA A 18 5.44 -13.32 -9.24
C ALA A 18 5.88 -12.97 -7.81
N GLN A 19 7.17 -13.19 -7.55
CA GLN A 19 7.80 -12.83 -6.28
C GLN A 19 8.60 -11.54 -6.48
N VAL A 20 8.32 -10.51 -5.71
CA VAL A 20 8.96 -9.21 -5.82
C VAL A 20 9.64 -8.88 -4.48
N LEU A 21 10.91 -8.51 -4.53
CA LEU A 21 11.66 -7.94 -3.40
C LEU A 21 11.84 -6.45 -3.62
N VAL A 22 11.46 -5.65 -2.64
CA VAL A 22 11.73 -4.20 -2.62
C VAL A 22 12.72 -3.90 -1.50
N ILE A 23 13.84 -3.27 -1.82
CA ILE A 23 14.87 -2.87 -0.88
C ILE A 23 14.85 -1.35 -0.74
N GLY A 24 14.47 -0.90 0.45
CA GLY A 24 14.19 0.50 0.78
C GLY A 24 12.69 0.81 0.73
N ALA A 25 12.14 1.29 1.84
CA ALA A 25 10.73 1.64 2.01
C ALA A 25 10.52 3.15 2.17
N GLY A 26 11.26 3.93 1.39
CA GLY A 26 10.96 5.35 1.17
C GLY A 26 9.74 5.52 0.25
N VAL A 27 9.48 6.75 -0.21
CA VAL A 27 8.32 7.06 -1.06
C VAL A 27 8.27 6.17 -2.31
N ALA A 28 9.40 6.01 -3.01
CA ALA A 28 9.48 5.18 -4.21
C ALA A 28 9.29 3.69 -3.90
N GLY A 29 9.88 3.20 -2.81
CA GLY A 29 9.75 1.80 -2.38
C GLY A 29 8.33 1.45 -1.99
N LEU A 30 7.66 2.28 -1.20
CA LEU A 30 6.25 2.08 -0.81
C LEU A 30 5.33 2.10 -2.05
N ALA A 31 5.58 3.01 -3.00
CA ALA A 31 4.84 3.04 -4.26
C ALA A 31 5.04 1.75 -5.08
N ALA A 32 6.28 1.24 -5.13
CA ALA A 32 6.59 -0.03 -5.80
C ALA A 32 5.90 -1.22 -5.12
N ILE A 33 5.87 -1.27 -3.79
CA ILE A 33 5.18 -2.31 -3.00
C ILE A 33 3.69 -2.32 -3.34
N GLY A 34 3.03 -1.16 -3.21
CA GLY A 34 1.60 -1.04 -3.48
C GLY A 34 1.24 -1.38 -4.93
N THR A 35 2.05 -0.94 -5.90
CA THR A 35 1.84 -1.25 -7.31
C THR A 35 2.01 -2.74 -7.59
N ALA A 36 3.08 -3.36 -7.13
CA ALA A 36 3.33 -4.78 -7.36
C ALA A 36 2.26 -5.66 -6.68
N ASN A 37 1.82 -5.29 -5.47
CA ASN A 37 0.73 -5.96 -4.78
C ASN A 37 -0.59 -5.84 -5.54
N SER A 38 -0.95 -4.64 -6.05
CA SER A 38 -2.18 -4.44 -6.84
C SER A 38 -2.16 -5.20 -8.17
N LEU A 39 -1.00 -5.49 -8.72
CA LEU A 39 -0.83 -6.37 -9.88
C LEU A 39 -0.92 -7.87 -9.52
N GLY A 40 -1.06 -8.20 -8.24
CA GLY A 40 -1.24 -9.56 -7.75
C GLY A 40 0.05 -10.33 -7.50
N ALA A 41 1.20 -9.65 -7.37
CA ALA A 41 2.46 -10.26 -6.94
C ALA A 41 2.49 -10.53 -5.44
N VAL A 42 3.33 -11.47 -5.01
CA VAL A 42 3.74 -11.61 -3.62
C VAL A 42 4.92 -10.68 -3.38
N VAL A 43 4.72 -9.65 -2.55
CA VAL A 43 5.72 -8.62 -2.31
C VAL A 43 6.36 -8.82 -0.95
N ARG A 44 7.69 -8.85 -0.94
CA ARG A 44 8.53 -8.80 0.25
C ARG A 44 9.30 -7.50 0.24
N ALA A 45 9.49 -6.88 1.39
CA ALA A 45 10.24 -5.63 1.46
C ALA A 45 11.17 -5.62 2.67
N PHE A 46 12.29 -4.94 2.52
CA PHE A 46 13.27 -4.72 3.56
C PHE A 46 13.61 -3.23 3.68
N ASP A 47 13.75 -2.78 4.91
CA ASP A 47 14.31 -1.46 5.24
C ASP A 47 15.05 -1.58 6.58
N THR A 48 16.12 -0.82 6.75
CA THR A 48 16.87 -0.79 8.01
C THR A 48 16.12 -0.11 9.14
N ARG A 49 15.11 0.70 8.81
CA ARG A 49 14.24 1.40 9.75
C ARG A 49 13.07 0.51 10.12
N LEU A 50 12.99 0.07 11.37
CA LEU A 50 11.91 -0.82 11.83
C LEU A 50 10.54 -0.14 11.88
N GLU A 51 10.51 1.19 12.04
CA GLU A 51 9.29 1.99 12.08
C GLU A 51 8.48 1.98 10.78
N VAL A 52 9.10 1.61 9.65
CA VAL A 52 8.39 1.51 8.36
C VAL A 52 7.70 0.17 8.12
N ALA A 53 7.85 -0.79 9.04
CA ALA A 53 7.26 -2.13 8.90
C ALA A 53 5.73 -2.06 8.74
N GLU A 54 5.05 -1.27 9.57
CA GLU A 54 3.58 -1.09 9.47
C GLU A 54 3.16 -0.47 8.14
N GLN A 55 3.97 0.45 7.59
CA GLN A 55 3.70 1.08 6.30
C GLN A 55 3.81 0.04 5.17
N ILE A 56 4.85 -0.80 5.19
CA ILE A 56 5.04 -1.89 4.23
C ILE A 56 3.85 -2.85 4.28
N GLU A 57 3.43 -3.26 5.47
CA GLU A 57 2.32 -4.20 5.66
C GLU A 57 0.99 -3.56 5.22
N SER A 58 0.77 -2.28 5.48
CA SER A 58 -0.41 -1.55 5.03
C SER A 58 -0.53 -1.45 3.51
N MET A 59 0.60 -1.48 2.80
CA MET A 59 0.66 -1.51 1.33
C MET A 59 0.58 -2.93 0.75
N GLY A 60 0.38 -3.95 1.61
CA GLY A 60 0.25 -5.35 1.23
C GLY A 60 1.58 -6.09 1.00
N GLY A 61 2.69 -5.51 1.43
CA GLY A 61 4.00 -6.16 1.44
C GLY A 61 4.25 -6.93 2.74
N LYS A 62 5.12 -7.94 2.69
CA LYS A 62 5.64 -8.62 3.87
C LYS A 62 6.97 -8.00 4.28
N PHE A 63 7.06 -7.44 5.47
CA PHE A 63 8.31 -6.92 6.00
C PHE A 63 9.27 -8.07 6.35
N LEU A 64 10.50 -8.01 5.82
CA LEU A 64 11.57 -8.96 6.13
C LEU A 64 12.34 -8.44 7.33
N LYS A 65 12.32 -9.20 8.43
CA LYS A 65 13.11 -8.90 9.63
C LYS A 65 14.42 -9.65 9.57
N LEU A 66 15.51 -8.96 9.95
CA LEU A 66 16.77 -9.64 10.24
C LEU A 66 16.66 -10.34 11.59
N ASP A 67 17.19 -11.55 11.68
CA ASP A 67 17.41 -12.26 12.95
C ASP A 67 18.71 -11.72 13.58
N PHE A 68 18.66 -10.49 14.06
CA PHE A 68 19.78 -9.75 14.62
C PHE A 68 19.31 -8.92 15.82
N PRO A 69 20.12 -8.75 16.89
CA PRO A 69 19.78 -7.86 18.00
C PRO A 69 19.47 -6.47 17.48
N GLN A 70 18.32 -5.91 17.89
CA GLN A 70 17.71 -4.73 17.31
C GLN A 70 18.62 -3.50 17.34
N GLU A 71 19.25 -3.19 16.20
CA GLU A 71 19.73 -1.86 15.90
C GLU A 71 18.68 -1.17 14.99
N SER A 72 18.08 -0.07 15.47
CA SER A 72 17.22 0.73 14.60
C SER A 72 18.09 1.59 13.68
N GLY A 73 17.90 1.45 12.37
CA GLY A 73 18.66 2.18 11.35
C GLY A 73 18.14 3.58 11.04
N GLY A 74 17.24 4.14 11.85
CA GLY A 74 16.73 5.50 11.65
C GLY A 74 17.72 6.55 12.18
N SER A 75 18.10 7.53 11.34
CA SER A 75 18.97 8.66 11.73
C SER A 75 18.19 9.87 12.27
N GLY A 76 16.85 9.80 12.30
CA GLY A 76 15.99 10.93 12.68
C GLY A 76 15.75 11.96 11.57
N ASP A 77 16.47 11.87 10.45
CA ASP A 77 16.33 12.72 9.26
C ASP A 77 15.56 12.03 8.11
N GLY A 78 15.00 10.85 8.37
CA GLY A 78 14.26 10.05 7.38
C GLY A 78 15.14 9.15 6.49
N TYR A 79 16.46 9.17 6.70
CA TYR A 79 17.44 8.34 5.98
C TYR A 79 17.98 7.22 6.87
N ALA A 80 18.56 6.20 6.23
CA ALA A 80 19.19 5.10 6.93
C ALA A 80 20.52 5.54 7.57
N LYS A 81 20.75 5.10 8.81
CA LYS A 81 22.02 5.28 9.52
C LYS A 81 23.07 4.28 8.99
N VAL A 82 24.34 4.60 9.14
CA VAL A 82 25.42 3.62 8.93
C VAL A 82 25.30 2.55 10.02
N MET A 83 25.11 1.29 9.59
CA MET A 83 24.91 0.14 10.45
C MET A 83 26.24 -0.54 10.77
N SER A 84 26.27 -1.42 11.79
CA SER A 84 27.44 -2.21 12.11
C SER A 84 27.81 -3.21 11.00
N ASP A 85 29.06 -3.63 10.93
CA ASP A 85 29.53 -4.58 9.93
C ASP A 85 28.81 -5.94 10.06
N GLU A 86 28.50 -6.37 11.28
CA GLU A 86 27.73 -7.58 11.54
C GLU A 86 26.30 -7.47 11.02
N PHE A 87 25.65 -6.29 11.17
CA PHE A 87 24.33 -6.06 10.60
C PHE A 87 24.37 -6.12 9.07
N ILE A 88 25.35 -5.46 8.46
CA ILE A 88 25.54 -5.47 7.00
C ILE A 88 25.75 -6.91 6.51
N ALA A 89 26.54 -7.72 7.21
CA ALA A 89 26.74 -9.12 6.84
C ALA A 89 25.43 -9.94 6.91
N ALA A 90 24.61 -9.72 7.94
CA ALA A 90 23.30 -10.38 8.07
C ALA A 90 22.32 -9.93 6.97
N GLU A 91 22.33 -8.64 6.64
CA GLU A 91 21.53 -8.05 5.55
C GLU A 91 21.92 -8.65 4.19
N MET A 92 23.21 -8.71 3.88
CA MET A 92 23.71 -9.28 2.63
C MET A 92 23.37 -10.78 2.51
N LYS A 93 23.42 -11.53 3.62
CA LYS A 93 22.99 -12.93 3.65
C LYS A 93 21.50 -13.05 3.34
N LEU A 94 20.65 -12.22 3.94
CA LEU A 94 19.22 -12.17 3.65
C LEU A 94 18.97 -11.92 2.16
N PHE A 95 19.65 -10.93 1.57
CA PHE A 95 19.47 -10.61 0.15
C PHE A 95 19.94 -11.74 -0.77
N ALA A 96 21.03 -12.43 -0.41
CA ALA A 96 21.50 -13.59 -1.17
C ALA A 96 20.50 -14.75 -1.15
N GLU A 97 19.81 -14.98 -0.04
CA GLU A 97 18.74 -15.98 0.06
C GLU A 97 17.52 -15.55 -0.77
N GLN A 98 17.11 -14.30 -0.67
CA GLN A 98 15.97 -13.77 -1.42
C GLN A 98 16.22 -13.77 -2.94
N ALA A 99 17.42 -13.42 -3.39
CA ALA A 99 17.78 -13.36 -4.81
C ALA A 99 17.53 -14.70 -5.55
N LYS A 100 17.69 -15.83 -4.87
CA LYS A 100 17.42 -17.17 -5.45
C LYS A 100 15.93 -17.46 -5.68
N GLU A 101 15.06 -16.79 -4.91
CA GLU A 101 13.62 -17.08 -4.91
C GLU A 101 12.80 -16.08 -5.75
N VAL A 102 13.22 -14.81 -5.74
CA VAL A 102 12.42 -13.73 -6.34
C VAL A 102 12.58 -13.66 -7.86
N ASP A 103 11.59 -13.09 -8.50
CA ASP A 103 11.56 -12.86 -9.94
C ASP A 103 11.94 -11.41 -10.27
N ILE A 104 11.67 -10.47 -9.35
CA ILE A 104 11.95 -9.03 -9.52
C ILE A 104 12.57 -8.49 -8.24
N ILE A 105 13.63 -7.70 -8.38
CA ILE A 105 14.22 -6.91 -7.28
C ILE A 105 14.10 -5.43 -7.66
N ILE A 106 13.59 -4.60 -6.74
CA ILE A 106 13.54 -3.15 -6.90
C ILE A 106 14.35 -2.53 -5.76
N THR A 107 15.39 -1.79 -6.09
CA THR A 107 16.26 -1.13 -5.10
C THR A 107 16.06 0.37 -5.14
N THR A 108 15.91 0.97 -3.94
CA THR A 108 15.67 2.41 -3.77
C THR A 108 16.57 3.04 -2.72
N ALA A 109 17.57 2.30 -2.23
CA ALA A 109 18.45 2.77 -1.16
C ALA A 109 19.42 3.84 -1.69
N ALA A 110 19.19 5.08 -1.28
CA ALA A 110 20.05 6.22 -1.63
C ALA A 110 20.32 7.05 -0.39
N ILE A 111 21.55 7.55 -0.29
CA ILE A 111 21.97 8.50 0.75
C ILE A 111 22.31 9.81 0.05
N PRO A 112 21.65 10.93 0.39
CA PRO A 112 21.92 12.22 -0.25
C PRO A 112 23.40 12.61 -0.17
N GLY A 113 23.96 13.00 -1.32
CA GLY A 113 25.36 13.44 -1.41
C GLY A 113 26.43 12.36 -1.27
N LYS A 114 26.04 11.08 -1.21
CA LYS A 114 26.97 9.94 -1.14
C LYS A 114 26.67 8.93 -2.25
N PRO A 115 27.67 8.11 -2.64
CA PRO A 115 27.43 6.96 -3.51
C PRO A 115 26.40 6.01 -2.89
N ALA A 116 25.56 5.40 -3.73
CA ALA A 116 24.61 4.40 -3.30
C ALA A 116 25.31 3.15 -2.71
N PRO A 117 24.80 2.58 -1.61
CA PRO A 117 25.38 1.36 -1.05
C PRO A 117 25.19 0.19 -2.02
N LYS A 118 26.19 -0.70 -2.10
CA LYS A 118 26.10 -1.94 -2.89
C LYS A 118 25.39 -3.00 -2.06
N LEU A 119 24.18 -3.36 -2.46
CA LEU A 119 23.28 -4.28 -1.75
C LEU A 119 23.09 -5.59 -2.51
N ILE A 120 23.23 -5.56 -3.83
CA ILE A 120 23.11 -6.73 -4.70
C ILE A 120 24.45 -6.95 -5.40
N THR A 121 25.12 -8.03 -5.02
CA THR A 121 26.43 -8.40 -5.59
C THR A 121 26.26 -9.12 -6.92
N LYS A 122 27.36 -9.27 -7.64
CA LYS A 122 27.42 -10.04 -8.88
C LYS A 122 26.96 -11.49 -8.66
N GLU A 123 27.40 -12.14 -7.58
CA GLU A 123 27.04 -13.52 -7.24
C GLU A 123 25.54 -13.68 -6.98
N MET A 124 24.91 -12.67 -6.34
CA MET A 124 23.46 -12.67 -6.14
C MET A 124 22.73 -12.60 -7.48
N VAL A 125 23.16 -11.73 -8.41
CA VAL A 125 22.60 -11.64 -9.75
C VAL A 125 22.75 -12.94 -10.53
N GLU A 126 23.91 -13.58 -10.44
CA GLU A 126 24.17 -14.87 -11.09
C GLU A 126 23.31 -16.01 -10.50
N SER A 127 22.90 -15.89 -9.23
CA SER A 127 22.00 -16.86 -8.57
C SER A 127 20.53 -16.69 -8.92
N MET A 128 20.15 -15.57 -9.53
CA MET A 128 18.76 -15.31 -9.92
C MET A 128 18.33 -16.18 -11.10
N LYS A 129 17.04 -16.43 -11.19
CA LYS A 129 16.43 -17.16 -12.31
C LYS A 129 16.61 -16.39 -13.63
N SER A 130 16.88 -17.11 -14.71
CA SER A 130 16.90 -16.50 -16.05
C SER A 130 15.58 -15.78 -16.36
N GLY A 131 15.69 -14.57 -16.93
CA GLY A 131 14.54 -13.70 -17.22
C GLY A 131 14.08 -12.84 -16.04
N SER A 132 14.70 -12.97 -14.85
CA SER A 132 14.47 -12.07 -13.72
C SER A 132 14.86 -10.64 -14.06
N VAL A 133 14.33 -9.69 -13.29
CA VAL A 133 14.54 -8.25 -13.52
C VAL A 133 15.00 -7.57 -12.23
N ILE A 134 16.02 -6.73 -12.33
CA ILE A 134 16.44 -5.80 -11.29
C ILE A 134 16.13 -4.38 -11.78
N VAL A 135 15.41 -3.59 -10.98
CA VAL A 135 15.20 -2.16 -11.22
C VAL A 135 15.96 -1.39 -10.17
N ASP A 136 17.02 -0.73 -10.59
CA ASP A 136 17.90 0.02 -9.68
C ASP A 136 17.60 1.52 -9.79
N LEU A 137 16.79 2.02 -8.84
CA LEU A 137 16.41 3.44 -8.81
C LEU A 137 17.53 4.35 -8.28
N ALA A 138 18.60 3.77 -7.71
CA ALA A 138 19.78 4.50 -7.26
C ALA A 138 20.88 4.60 -8.33
N ALA A 139 20.60 4.20 -9.56
CA ALA A 139 21.59 4.14 -10.66
C ALA A 139 22.34 5.47 -10.89
N ALA A 140 21.68 6.62 -10.70
CA ALA A 140 22.31 7.93 -10.85
C ALA A 140 23.45 8.20 -9.86
N THR A 141 23.44 7.54 -8.68
CA THR A 141 24.48 7.68 -7.65
C THR A 141 25.36 6.42 -7.54
N GLY A 142 25.48 5.68 -8.63
CA GLY A 142 26.32 4.49 -8.73
C GLY A 142 25.58 3.15 -8.64
N GLY A 143 24.30 3.17 -8.24
CA GLY A 143 23.42 1.99 -8.15
C GLY A 143 23.65 1.11 -6.93
N ASN A 144 22.57 0.42 -6.53
CA ASN A 144 22.61 -0.57 -5.44
C ASN A 144 23.05 -1.96 -5.91
N CYS A 145 22.98 -2.25 -7.21
CA CYS A 145 23.48 -3.48 -7.80
C CYS A 145 24.88 -3.24 -8.40
N GLU A 146 25.81 -4.17 -8.17
CA GLU A 146 27.17 -4.04 -8.71
C GLU A 146 27.21 -3.98 -10.22
N LEU A 147 26.33 -4.74 -10.89
CA LEU A 147 26.27 -4.81 -12.35
C LEU A 147 25.42 -3.70 -12.99
N THR A 148 24.90 -2.78 -12.21
CA THR A 148 24.12 -1.65 -12.75
C THR A 148 25.00 -0.76 -13.64
N LYS A 149 24.53 -0.50 -14.85
CA LYS A 149 25.09 0.48 -15.77
C LYS A 149 24.16 1.70 -15.83
N PRO A 150 24.60 2.86 -15.33
CA PRO A 150 23.78 4.06 -15.32
C PRO A 150 23.32 4.46 -16.74
N GLY A 151 22.02 4.72 -16.88
CA GLY A 151 21.40 5.11 -18.15
C GLY A 151 21.00 3.97 -19.07
N GLU A 152 21.36 2.71 -18.76
CA GLU A 152 21.19 1.58 -19.65
C GLU A 152 20.27 0.49 -19.09
N LEU A 153 19.74 -0.32 -20.02
CA LEU A 153 19.24 -1.67 -19.76
C LEU A 153 20.38 -2.64 -20.04
N PHE A 154 20.90 -3.29 -19.03
CA PHE A 154 21.93 -4.31 -19.15
C PHE A 154 21.35 -5.72 -18.99
N VAL A 155 21.72 -6.64 -19.85
CA VAL A 155 21.33 -8.06 -19.75
C VAL A 155 22.57 -8.88 -19.48
N THR A 156 22.53 -9.66 -18.40
CA THR A 156 23.62 -10.53 -17.98
C THR A 156 23.66 -11.84 -18.77
N ASP A 157 24.79 -12.59 -18.71
CA ASP A 157 24.95 -13.87 -19.42
C ASP A 157 23.92 -14.93 -18.99
N ASN A 158 23.46 -14.91 -17.73
CA ASN A 158 22.39 -15.78 -17.24
C ASN A 158 20.97 -15.25 -17.56
N GLY A 159 20.86 -14.16 -18.32
CA GLY A 159 19.59 -13.61 -18.82
C GLY A 159 18.84 -12.72 -17.82
N VAL A 160 19.46 -12.26 -16.73
CA VAL A 160 18.89 -11.28 -15.82
C VAL A 160 18.96 -9.88 -16.44
N LYS A 161 17.86 -9.13 -16.41
CA LYS A 161 17.78 -7.78 -16.96
C LYS A 161 17.93 -6.76 -15.83
N ILE A 162 18.90 -5.85 -15.95
CA ILE A 162 19.17 -4.81 -14.98
C ILE A 162 18.81 -3.46 -15.61
N ILE A 163 17.80 -2.80 -15.05
CA ILE A 163 17.32 -1.48 -15.50
C ILE A 163 17.97 -0.42 -14.62
N GLY A 164 18.96 0.28 -15.19
CA GLY A 164 19.71 1.34 -14.52
C GLY A 164 19.39 2.73 -15.08
N TYR A 165 18.15 2.98 -15.53
CA TYR A 165 17.79 4.26 -16.10
C TYR A 165 17.89 5.40 -15.09
N THR A 166 18.53 6.49 -15.48
CA THR A 166 18.72 7.71 -14.67
C THR A 166 17.70 8.81 -14.99
N ASP A 167 16.90 8.61 -16.03
CA ASP A 167 15.94 9.57 -16.58
C ASP A 167 14.47 9.14 -16.42
N MET A 168 14.15 8.41 -15.36
CA MET A 168 12.79 7.87 -15.11
C MET A 168 11.70 8.95 -15.17
N ALA A 169 11.96 10.15 -14.61
CA ALA A 169 11.01 11.25 -14.66
C ALA A 169 10.70 11.70 -16.10
N ASN A 170 11.72 11.73 -16.98
CA ASN A 170 11.55 12.11 -18.37
C ASN A 170 10.76 11.07 -19.18
N ARG A 171 10.83 9.79 -18.78
CA ARG A 171 10.08 8.70 -19.41
C ARG A 171 8.58 8.77 -19.11
N LEU A 172 8.18 9.50 -18.03
CA LEU A 172 6.80 9.77 -17.63
C LEU A 172 6.53 11.27 -17.60
N ALA A 173 6.98 11.99 -18.62
CA ALA A 173 7.10 13.44 -18.67
C ALA A 173 5.80 14.18 -18.28
N GLY A 174 4.64 13.76 -18.75
CA GLY A 174 3.36 14.40 -18.45
C GLY A 174 3.06 14.44 -16.96
N GLN A 175 3.17 13.32 -16.29
CA GLN A 175 2.87 13.20 -14.87
C GLN A 175 3.95 13.80 -13.99
N SER A 176 5.22 13.62 -14.34
CA SER A 176 6.35 14.21 -13.64
C SER A 176 6.32 15.75 -13.70
N SER A 177 5.99 16.34 -14.85
CA SER A 177 5.83 17.78 -15.01
C SER A 177 4.67 18.32 -14.17
N GLN A 178 3.55 17.61 -14.10
CA GLN A 178 2.42 18.01 -13.27
C GLN A 178 2.78 18.03 -11.77
N LEU A 179 3.47 17.00 -11.29
CA LEU A 179 3.93 16.94 -9.89
C LEU A 179 4.95 18.04 -9.60
N TYR A 180 5.90 18.28 -10.50
CA TYR A 180 6.87 19.36 -10.36
C TYR A 180 6.19 20.73 -10.35
N ALA A 181 5.25 20.98 -11.27
CA ALA A 181 4.47 22.21 -11.29
C ALA A 181 3.69 22.43 -9.99
N THR A 182 3.13 21.38 -9.40
CA THR A 182 2.46 21.45 -8.10
C THR A 182 3.42 21.87 -6.99
N ASN A 183 4.67 21.38 -7.00
CA ASN A 183 5.70 21.81 -6.05
C ASN A 183 6.03 23.30 -6.22
N LEU A 184 6.14 23.79 -7.46
CA LEU A 184 6.38 25.22 -7.73
C LEU A 184 5.19 26.08 -7.24
N VAL A 185 3.96 25.65 -7.47
CA VAL A 185 2.75 26.34 -6.96
C VAL A 185 2.75 26.37 -5.42
N ASN A 186 3.12 25.28 -4.78
CA ASN A 186 3.19 25.22 -3.32
C ASN A 186 4.29 26.12 -2.76
N LEU A 187 5.46 26.15 -3.40
CA LEU A 187 6.53 27.09 -3.06
C LEU A 187 6.07 28.54 -3.21
N THR A 188 5.39 28.88 -4.32
CA THR A 188 4.85 30.23 -4.54
C THR A 188 3.86 30.63 -3.45
N LYS A 189 2.97 29.71 -3.03
CA LYS A 189 2.05 29.97 -1.91
C LYS A 189 2.77 30.20 -0.59
N LEU A 190 3.88 29.48 -0.36
CA LEU A 190 4.69 29.61 0.84
C LEU A 190 5.41 30.97 0.87
N LEU A 191 5.91 31.42 -0.29
CA LEU A 191 6.61 32.70 -0.45
C LEU A 191 5.66 33.92 -0.43
N SER A 192 4.37 33.74 -0.76
CA SER A 192 3.38 34.83 -0.77
C SER A 192 2.10 34.40 -0.01
N PRO A 193 2.18 34.23 1.32
CA PRO A 193 1.07 33.74 2.13
C PRO A 193 -0.15 34.65 2.13
N ASN A 194 0.07 35.98 2.00
CA ASN A 194 -0.99 36.99 1.97
C ASN A 194 -1.64 37.13 0.58
N LYS A 195 -1.08 36.51 -0.47
CA LYS A 195 -1.54 36.63 -1.86
C LYS A 195 -1.52 38.08 -2.40
N ASP A 196 -0.61 38.90 -1.90
CA ASP A 196 -0.41 40.30 -2.28
C ASP A 196 0.66 40.50 -3.34
N GLY A 197 1.36 39.42 -3.73
CA GLY A 197 2.47 39.42 -4.67
C GLY A 197 3.82 39.76 -4.03
N GLU A 198 3.85 40.08 -2.74
CA GLU A 198 5.08 40.33 -2.01
C GLU A 198 5.69 39.02 -1.53
N ILE A 199 7.04 38.95 -1.60
CA ILE A 199 7.79 37.75 -1.16
C ILE A 199 8.09 37.88 0.32
N THR A 200 7.60 36.94 1.11
CA THR A 200 7.91 36.82 2.54
C THR A 200 8.84 35.63 2.76
N LEU A 201 10.04 35.88 3.30
CA LEU A 201 11.01 34.83 3.63
C LEU A 201 10.96 34.54 5.13
N ASP A 202 10.18 33.53 5.52
CA ASP A 202 10.16 33.01 6.88
C ASP A 202 11.29 31.97 7.05
N PHE A 203 12.38 32.36 7.72
CA PHE A 203 13.54 31.50 7.96
C PHE A 203 13.33 30.46 9.07
N GLU A 204 12.25 30.53 9.81
CA GLU A 204 11.83 29.43 10.69
C GLU A 204 11.23 28.27 9.89
N ASP A 205 10.69 28.54 8.68
CA ASP A 205 10.25 27.50 7.78
C ASP A 205 11.46 26.75 7.20
N VAL A 206 11.48 25.43 7.41
CA VAL A 206 12.56 24.53 7.01
C VAL A 206 12.76 24.52 5.49
N ILE A 207 11.69 24.64 4.70
CA ILE A 207 11.75 24.61 3.23
C ILE A 207 12.42 25.89 2.73
N ILE A 208 11.94 27.06 3.20
CA ILE A 208 12.48 28.37 2.79
C ILE A 208 13.95 28.45 3.18
N ARG A 209 14.30 28.10 4.43
CA ARG A 209 15.68 28.14 4.91
C ARG A 209 16.61 27.24 4.09
N ASN A 210 16.18 26.02 3.73
CA ASN A 210 17.03 25.07 3.01
C ASN A 210 17.13 25.36 1.50
N MET A 211 16.15 26.05 0.93
CA MET A 211 16.18 26.47 -0.48
C MET A 211 16.93 27.78 -0.70
N THR A 212 17.14 28.60 0.33
CA THR A 212 17.81 29.89 0.22
C THR A 212 19.33 29.71 0.19
N VAL A 213 19.93 30.08 -0.91
CA VAL A 213 21.40 30.02 -1.13
C VAL A 213 22.10 31.28 -0.67
N THR A 214 21.49 32.44 -0.93
CA THR A 214 21.99 33.74 -0.53
C THR A 214 20.89 34.61 0.05
N ARG A 215 21.19 35.40 1.09
CA ARG A 215 20.29 36.38 1.69
C ARG A 215 21.07 37.61 2.14
N ASP A 216 20.56 38.80 1.83
CA ASP A 216 21.13 40.09 2.24
C ASP A 216 22.62 40.23 1.93
N GLY A 217 23.09 39.61 0.83
CA GLY A 217 24.49 39.62 0.40
C GLY A 217 25.37 38.56 1.04
N GLU A 218 24.84 37.73 1.94
CA GLU A 218 25.56 36.64 2.59
C GLU A 218 25.17 35.28 1.97
N ILE A 219 26.12 34.32 1.99
CA ILE A 219 25.89 32.95 1.54
C ILE A 219 25.31 32.14 2.72
N THR A 220 24.08 31.64 2.58
CA THR A 220 23.40 30.81 3.59
C THR A 220 23.50 29.31 3.31
N PHE A 221 24.25 28.92 2.28
CA PHE A 221 24.48 27.52 1.91
C PHE A 221 25.87 27.04 2.40
N PRO A 222 26.04 25.79 2.90
CA PRO A 222 25.00 24.78 3.04
C PRO A 222 24.03 25.06 4.20
N PRO A 223 22.75 24.69 4.06
CA PRO A 223 21.79 24.87 5.13
C PRO A 223 22.13 23.95 6.32
N PRO A 224 21.64 24.28 7.53
CA PRO A 224 21.77 23.40 8.68
C PRO A 224 21.18 22.01 8.37
N PRO A 225 21.73 20.92 8.94
CA PRO A 225 21.17 19.58 8.74
C PRO A 225 19.70 19.55 9.11
N ILE A 226 18.86 19.02 8.21
CA ILE A 226 17.45 18.85 8.48
C ILE A 226 17.31 17.69 9.46
N GLN A 227 16.85 17.95 10.66
CA GLN A 227 16.30 16.90 11.52
C GLN A 227 14.86 16.66 11.06
N VAL A 228 14.67 15.93 9.98
CA VAL A 228 13.36 15.37 9.66
C VAL A 228 13.19 14.22 10.63
N SER A 229 12.50 14.44 11.72
CA SER A 229 11.73 13.37 12.37
C SER A 229 11.09 12.58 11.25
N ALA A 230 11.37 11.29 11.13
CA ALA A 230 10.62 10.38 10.28
C ALA A 230 9.17 10.76 10.48
N GLN A 231 8.52 11.29 9.43
CA GLN A 231 7.28 12.05 9.51
C GLN A 231 6.51 11.60 10.72
N PRO A 232 6.22 12.42 11.73
CA PRO A 232 5.26 11.98 12.69
C PRO A 232 4.14 11.56 11.77
N GLN A 233 3.82 10.25 11.75
CA GLN A 233 2.53 9.82 11.26
C GLN A 233 1.65 11.00 11.54
N GLN A 234 0.98 11.59 10.53
CA GLN A 234 -0.08 12.50 10.85
C GLN A 234 -0.92 11.74 11.86
N THR A 235 -0.49 11.86 13.09
CA THR A 235 -1.36 11.64 14.22
C THR A 235 -2.52 12.48 13.81
N PRO A 236 -3.65 11.84 13.40
CA PRO A 236 -4.75 12.52 12.75
C PRO A 236 -4.94 13.76 13.57
N SER A 237 -4.61 14.91 12.96
CA SER A 237 -4.38 16.27 13.49
C SER A 237 -4.76 16.26 14.92
N GLU A 238 -3.90 16.56 15.87
CA GLU A 238 -4.28 16.72 17.24
C GLU A 238 -5.46 17.68 17.24
N LYS A 239 -6.58 17.16 16.75
CA LYS A 239 -7.89 17.49 17.24
C LYS A 239 -7.71 17.25 18.69
N ALA A 240 -7.34 18.31 19.42
CA ALA A 240 -7.03 18.45 20.82
C ALA A 240 -7.15 17.09 21.49
N ALA A 241 -6.04 16.42 21.82
CA ALA A 241 -5.92 14.99 22.13
C ALA A 241 -7.24 14.57 22.73
N PRO A 242 -8.05 13.73 22.13
CA PRO A 242 -9.41 13.49 22.60
C PRO A 242 -9.18 13.10 24.02
N ALA A 243 -9.43 14.02 24.97
CA ALA A 243 -9.06 14.01 26.37
C ALA A 243 -9.18 12.57 26.80
N ALA A 244 -8.07 11.89 27.12
CA ALA A 244 -7.79 10.47 27.16
C ALA A 244 -9.10 9.72 27.18
N LYS A 245 -9.52 9.08 26.10
CA LYS A 245 -10.90 8.55 25.99
C LYS A 245 -11.12 7.86 27.28
N PRO A 246 -11.99 8.34 28.18
CA PRO A 246 -12.14 7.78 29.49
C PRO A 246 -12.29 6.30 29.24
N GLU A 247 -11.43 5.47 29.86
CA GLU A 247 -11.38 4.01 29.62
C GLU A 247 -12.81 3.56 29.40
N PRO A 248 -13.17 2.94 28.27
CA PRO A 248 -14.56 2.77 27.92
C PRO A 248 -15.21 2.12 29.12
N LYS A 249 -16.03 2.90 29.85
CA LYS A 249 -16.72 2.42 31.05
C LYS A 249 -17.30 1.09 30.67
N PRO A 250 -17.03 0.01 31.39
CA PRO A 250 -17.41 -1.34 30.96
C PRO A 250 -18.87 -1.29 30.55
N VAL A 251 -19.11 -1.44 29.24
CA VAL A 251 -20.46 -1.36 28.67
C VAL A 251 -21.22 -2.46 29.38
N PRO A 252 -22.23 -2.16 30.20
CA PRO A 252 -22.89 -3.16 31.00
C PRO A 252 -23.35 -4.31 30.11
N LEU A 253 -23.14 -5.52 30.56
CA LEU A 253 -23.31 -6.76 29.77
C LEU A 253 -24.68 -6.80 29.06
N TRP A 254 -25.71 -6.23 29.67
CA TRP A 254 -27.04 -6.13 29.09
C TRP A 254 -27.09 -5.28 27.80
N LYS A 255 -26.30 -4.22 27.66
CA LYS A 255 -26.22 -3.41 26.43
C LYS A 255 -25.52 -4.15 25.30
N LYS A 256 -24.62 -5.08 25.61
CA LYS A 256 -23.98 -5.96 24.62
C LYS A 256 -24.91 -7.10 24.20
N LEU A 257 -25.72 -7.61 25.13
CA LEU A 257 -26.62 -8.72 24.88
C LEU A 257 -28.00 -8.29 24.35
N ALA A 258 -28.44 -7.06 24.65
CA ALA A 258 -29.76 -6.56 24.23
C ALA A 258 -30.04 -6.73 22.72
N PRO A 259 -29.15 -6.36 21.77
CA PRO A 259 -29.42 -6.56 20.36
C PRO A 259 -29.54 -8.05 19.98
N ALA A 260 -28.74 -8.91 20.59
CA ALA A 260 -28.81 -10.37 20.37
C ALA A 260 -30.09 -10.96 20.92
N VAL A 261 -30.51 -10.52 22.10
CA VAL A 261 -31.78 -10.96 22.72
C VAL A 261 -32.99 -10.49 21.90
N ILE A 262 -32.98 -9.22 21.45
CA ILE A 262 -34.04 -8.66 20.59
C ILE A 262 -34.12 -9.46 19.28
N ALA A 263 -32.98 -9.74 18.63
CA ALA A 263 -32.94 -10.55 17.42
C ALA A 263 -33.46 -11.96 17.65
N ALA A 264 -33.10 -12.63 18.76
CA ALA A 264 -33.58 -13.95 19.10
C ALA A 264 -35.09 -13.96 19.35
N VAL A 265 -35.61 -12.98 20.09
CA VAL A 265 -37.07 -12.85 20.35
C VAL A 265 -37.81 -12.62 19.03
N LEU A 266 -37.27 -11.81 18.12
CA LEU A 266 -37.87 -11.52 16.82
C LEU A 266 -37.92 -12.76 15.94
N VAL A 267 -36.87 -13.56 15.92
CA VAL A 267 -36.79 -14.83 15.18
C VAL A 267 -37.79 -15.85 15.75
N LEU A 268 -37.85 -15.96 17.09
CA LEU A 268 -38.82 -16.84 17.75
C LEU A 268 -40.27 -16.41 17.49
N TRP A 269 -40.56 -15.12 17.52
CA TRP A 269 -41.88 -14.57 17.22
C TRP A 269 -42.29 -14.87 15.77
N VAL A 270 -41.40 -14.61 14.80
CA VAL A 270 -41.62 -14.96 13.38
C VAL A 270 -41.86 -16.47 13.25
N GLY A 271 -41.05 -17.30 13.93
CA GLY A 271 -41.24 -18.75 13.92
C GLY A 271 -42.57 -19.24 14.47
N ALA A 272 -43.16 -18.50 15.43
CA ALA A 272 -44.46 -18.86 16.03
C ALA A 272 -45.68 -18.42 15.22
N VAL A 273 -45.55 -17.30 14.47
CA VAL A 273 -46.71 -16.65 13.80
C VAL A 273 -46.72 -16.87 12.28
N ALA A 274 -45.56 -17.08 11.67
CA ALA A 274 -45.44 -17.16 10.22
C ALA A 274 -45.92 -18.53 9.66
N PRO A 275 -46.53 -18.52 8.45
CA PRO A 275 -46.89 -19.77 7.76
C PRO A 275 -45.67 -20.65 7.46
N ALA A 276 -45.83 -21.96 7.45
CA ALA A 276 -44.74 -22.92 7.21
C ALA A 276 -44.02 -22.69 5.89
N ALA A 277 -44.74 -22.31 4.84
CA ALA A 277 -44.13 -21.98 3.55
C ALA A 277 -43.16 -20.77 3.62
N PHE A 278 -43.52 -19.75 4.41
CA PHE A 278 -42.64 -18.60 4.65
C PHE A 278 -41.40 -18.98 5.46
N LEU A 279 -41.58 -19.80 6.50
CA LEU A 279 -40.47 -20.24 7.35
C LEU A 279 -39.40 -21.00 6.58
N ASN A 280 -39.78 -21.85 5.63
CA ASN A 280 -38.84 -22.59 4.79
C ASN A 280 -37.98 -21.62 3.96
N HIS A 281 -38.59 -20.63 3.34
CA HIS A 281 -37.83 -19.59 2.57
C HIS A 281 -36.99 -18.69 3.47
N PHE A 282 -37.52 -18.34 4.64
CA PHE A 282 -36.80 -17.49 5.61
C PHE A 282 -35.55 -18.16 6.18
N ILE A 283 -35.64 -19.48 6.49
CA ILE A 283 -34.47 -20.25 6.96
C ILE A 283 -33.37 -20.29 5.88
N VAL A 284 -33.76 -20.55 4.64
CA VAL A 284 -32.80 -20.55 3.51
C VAL A 284 -32.18 -19.18 3.33
N PHE A 285 -32.95 -18.10 3.45
CA PHE A 285 -32.45 -16.73 3.37
C PHE A 285 -31.45 -16.41 4.47
N VAL A 286 -31.76 -16.74 5.74
CA VAL A 286 -30.85 -16.50 6.88
C VAL A 286 -29.55 -17.29 6.71
N LEU A 287 -29.67 -18.57 6.30
CA LEU A 287 -28.51 -19.41 6.06
C LEU A 287 -27.61 -18.86 4.93
N ALA A 288 -28.24 -18.40 3.85
CA ALA A 288 -27.54 -17.77 2.72
C ALA A 288 -26.82 -16.47 3.14
N CYS A 289 -27.44 -15.64 4.01
CA CYS A 289 -26.81 -14.45 4.57
C CYS A 289 -25.59 -14.81 5.43
N VAL A 290 -25.69 -15.80 6.30
CA VAL A 290 -24.58 -16.25 7.15
C VAL A 290 -23.43 -16.80 6.32
N ILE A 291 -23.72 -17.68 5.37
CA ILE A 291 -22.70 -18.25 4.47
C ILE A 291 -22.07 -17.14 3.63
N GLY A 292 -22.89 -16.25 3.06
CA GLY A 292 -22.42 -15.11 2.25
C GLY A 292 -21.49 -14.20 3.03
N TYR A 293 -21.83 -13.88 4.27
CA TYR A 293 -20.98 -13.10 5.17
C TYR A 293 -19.61 -13.77 5.38
N TYR A 294 -19.59 -15.05 5.75
CA TYR A 294 -18.35 -15.79 5.97
C TYR A 294 -17.52 -15.92 4.70
N VAL A 295 -18.15 -16.15 3.55
CA VAL A 295 -17.45 -16.24 2.27
C VAL A 295 -16.81 -14.90 1.92
N VAL A 296 -17.56 -13.80 1.98
CA VAL A 296 -17.05 -12.47 1.61
C VAL A 296 -15.93 -12.02 2.55
N TRP A 297 -16.07 -12.28 3.86
CA TRP A 297 -15.09 -11.83 4.87
C TRP A 297 -13.76 -12.58 4.80
N ASN A 298 -13.78 -13.86 4.37
CA ASN A 298 -12.58 -14.68 4.29
C ASN A 298 -11.97 -14.79 2.89
N VAL A 299 -12.52 -14.06 1.90
CA VAL A 299 -11.97 -14.03 0.55
C VAL A 299 -10.76 -13.11 0.48
N SER A 300 -9.66 -13.61 -0.08
CA SER A 300 -8.47 -12.80 -0.33
C SER A 300 -8.78 -11.61 -1.26
N HIS A 301 -8.09 -10.47 -1.06
CA HIS A 301 -8.27 -9.25 -1.85
C HIS A 301 -8.20 -9.47 -3.37
N SER A 302 -7.40 -10.42 -3.82
CA SER A 302 -7.26 -10.77 -5.24
C SER A 302 -8.53 -11.35 -5.88
N LEU A 303 -9.46 -11.85 -5.07
CA LEU A 303 -10.73 -12.42 -5.54
C LEU A 303 -11.92 -11.44 -5.40
N HIS A 304 -11.70 -10.24 -4.83
CA HIS A 304 -12.77 -9.25 -4.69
C HIS A 304 -13.30 -8.76 -6.04
N THR A 305 -12.44 -8.58 -7.04
CA THR A 305 -12.87 -8.13 -8.39
C THR A 305 -13.79 -9.13 -9.10
N PRO A 306 -13.47 -10.44 -9.17
CA PRO A 306 -14.41 -11.43 -9.67
C PRO A 306 -15.71 -11.52 -8.83
N LEU A 307 -15.61 -11.35 -7.51
CA LEU A 307 -16.77 -11.35 -6.63
C LEU A 307 -17.71 -10.18 -6.92
N MET A 308 -17.17 -8.97 -7.20
CA MET A 308 -17.96 -7.80 -7.57
C MET A 308 -18.79 -8.03 -8.84
N SER A 309 -18.25 -8.72 -9.85
CA SER A 309 -19.01 -9.02 -11.06
C SER A 309 -20.15 -10.01 -10.81
N VAL A 310 -19.94 -10.98 -9.92
CA VAL A 310 -21.01 -11.93 -9.50
C VAL A 310 -22.07 -11.21 -8.67
N THR A 311 -21.69 -10.33 -7.74
CA THR A 311 -22.65 -9.56 -6.93
C THR A 311 -23.48 -8.61 -7.80
N ASN A 312 -22.89 -8.00 -8.83
CA ASN A 312 -23.65 -7.17 -9.79
C ASN A 312 -24.68 -8.00 -10.59
N ALA A 313 -24.31 -9.22 -10.99
CA ALA A 313 -25.26 -10.11 -11.65
C ALA A 313 -26.43 -10.51 -10.73
N ILE A 314 -26.14 -10.79 -9.44
CA ILE A 314 -27.17 -11.09 -8.43
C ILE A 314 -28.07 -9.87 -8.20
N SER A 315 -27.50 -8.66 -8.09
CA SER A 315 -28.26 -7.41 -7.98
C SER A 315 -29.23 -7.21 -9.17
N GLY A 316 -28.78 -7.51 -10.39
CA GLY A 316 -29.64 -7.49 -11.58
C GLY A 316 -30.83 -8.46 -11.48
N ILE A 317 -30.62 -9.68 -10.95
CA ILE A 317 -31.71 -10.65 -10.73
C ILE A 317 -32.70 -10.14 -9.69
N ILE A 318 -32.21 -9.52 -8.60
CA ILE A 318 -33.08 -8.94 -7.56
C ILE A 318 -33.95 -7.82 -8.13
N VAL A 319 -33.37 -6.93 -8.96
CA VAL A 319 -34.11 -5.86 -9.63
C VAL A 319 -35.22 -6.42 -10.53
N VAL A 320 -34.91 -7.43 -11.35
CA VAL A 320 -35.93 -8.08 -12.20
C VAL A 320 -37.04 -8.75 -11.37
N GLY A 321 -36.66 -9.49 -10.32
CA GLY A 321 -37.60 -10.12 -9.40
C GLY A 321 -38.53 -9.11 -8.70
N ALA A 322 -37.97 -7.97 -8.27
CA ALA A 322 -38.74 -6.90 -7.64
C ALA A 322 -39.69 -6.21 -8.63
N LEU A 323 -39.26 -5.96 -9.87
CA LEU A 323 -40.11 -5.38 -10.93
C LEU A 323 -41.33 -6.26 -11.22
N LEU A 324 -41.19 -7.58 -11.23
CA LEU A 324 -42.28 -8.50 -11.42
C LEU A 324 -43.32 -8.44 -10.27
N GLN A 325 -42.89 -8.08 -9.06
CA GLN A 325 -43.78 -7.95 -7.90
C GLN A 325 -44.57 -6.63 -7.85
N ILE A 326 -44.08 -5.58 -8.50
CA ILE A 326 -44.77 -4.25 -8.55
C ILE A 326 -46.17 -4.36 -9.19
N SER A 327 -46.35 -5.27 -10.13
CA SER A 327 -47.63 -5.43 -10.85
C SER A 327 -48.73 -6.19 -10.09
N GLN A 328 -48.45 -6.73 -8.88
CA GLN A 328 -49.38 -7.60 -8.15
C GLN A 328 -50.49 -6.91 -7.33
N GLY A 329 -50.60 -5.59 -7.40
CA GLY A 329 -51.72 -4.83 -6.84
C GLY A 329 -51.80 -4.71 -5.30
N ASN A 330 -50.81 -5.24 -4.57
CA ASN A 330 -50.71 -5.11 -3.11
C ASN A 330 -49.72 -3.97 -2.77
N GLY A 331 -50.26 -2.86 -2.21
CA GLY A 331 -49.46 -1.68 -1.89
C GLY A 331 -48.24 -1.95 -0.99
N PHE A 332 -48.34 -2.88 -0.04
CA PHE A 332 -47.21 -3.25 0.82
C PHE A 332 -46.11 -4.01 0.05
N VAL A 333 -46.51 -4.92 -0.84
CA VAL A 333 -45.56 -5.66 -1.70
C VAL A 333 -44.90 -4.70 -2.69
N THR A 334 -45.62 -3.77 -3.24
CA THR A 334 -45.12 -2.72 -4.15
C THR A 334 -44.08 -1.84 -3.45
N LEU A 335 -44.35 -1.43 -2.20
CA LEU A 335 -43.38 -0.66 -1.39
C LEU A 335 -42.11 -1.42 -1.14
N LEU A 336 -42.21 -2.69 -0.72
CA LEU A 336 -41.03 -3.55 -0.50
C LEU A 336 -40.23 -3.81 -1.78
N ALA A 337 -40.90 -4.01 -2.90
CA ALA A 337 -40.27 -4.18 -4.20
C ALA A 337 -39.51 -2.91 -4.64
N PHE A 338 -40.11 -1.74 -4.42
CA PHE A 338 -39.43 -0.47 -4.68
C PHE A 338 -38.18 -0.25 -3.83
N ILE A 339 -38.25 -0.57 -2.52
CA ILE A 339 -37.11 -0.51 -1.61
C ILE A 339 -36.01 -1.50 -2.06
N ALA A 340 -36.39 -2.72 -2.46
CA ALA A 340 -35.45 -3.72 -2.94
C ALA A 340 -34.72 -3.26 -4.22
N ILE A 341 -35.40 -2.60 -5.15
CA ILE A 341 -34.79 -2.01 -6.35
C ILE A 341 -33.80 -0.90 -5.97
N LEU A 342 -34.21 -0.01 -5.05
CA LEU A 342 -33.35 1.10 -4.60
C LEU A 342 -32.05 0.63 -3.91
N ILE A 343 -32.11 -0.49 -3.19
CA ILE A 343 -30.92 -1.04 -2.51
C ILE A 343 -30.02 -1.83 -3.47
N ALA A 344 -30.62 -2.46 -4.50
CA ALA A 344 -29.91 -3.30 -5.45
C ALA A 344 -29.31 -2.52 -6.65
N SER A 345 -29.77 -1.28 -6.89
CA SER A 345 -29.24 -0.38 -7.93
C SER A 345 -28.03 0.42 -7.44
#